data_fd6ba8ab32e04d27a5d4ea9035577b3f
#
_entry.id   fd6ba8ab32e04d27a5d4ea9035577b3f
#
_cell.length_a   1.000
_cell.length_b   1.000
_cell.length_c   1.000
_cell.angle_alpha   90.00
_cell.angle_beta   90.00
_cell.angle_gamma   90.00
#
_symmetry.space_group_name_H-M   'P 1'
#
loop_
_entity.id
_entity.type
_entity.pdbx_description
1 polymer ?
#
loop_
_entity_poly.entity_id
_entity_poly.type
_entity_poly.pdbx_seq_one_letter_code
_entity_poly.pdbx_strand_id
1 'polypeptide(L)'
;MSRTNRERTEQTQQALIAAARRLFVDKGYAETATPDIVSAAGVTRGALYHHFEDKRALFRAVIEQEAEKVAEEIESRSADAQSPRDALLSGASAYFDAMAAEGRTRLLLLEAPAVLGVEASAIDRENAEESLRRGLAAMLPAAGAQLGPLTSLLSAAFDRAAIEIEQGGVRKDYERAIASLLDGLADHLRR
;
A
#
# COMPACT_ATOMS: atom_id res chain seq x y z
N MET A 1 22.85 17.37 22.97
CA MET A 1 23.11 15.91 22.98
C MET A 1 23.63 15.51 21.61
N SER A 2 24.78 14.83 21.54
CA SER A 2 25.32 14.34 20.25
C SER A 2 24.49 13.15 19.76
N ARG A 3 23.95 13.22 18.53
CA ARG A 3 23.23 12.10 17.90
C ARG A 3 24.19 10.92 17.72
N THR A 4 23.70 9.71 17.99
CA THR A 4 24.46 8.48 17.78
C THR A 4 24.68 8.24 16.28
N ASN A 5 25.69 7.45 15.90
CA ASN A 5 25.90 7.08 14.48
C ASN A 5 24.68 6.39 13.89
N ARG A 6 23.98 5.58 14.67
CA ARG A 6 22.74 4.89 14.26
C ARG A 6 21.64 5.89 13.90
N GLU A 7 21.36 6.88 14.75
CA GLU A 7 20.35 7.91 14.48
C GLU A 7 20.65 8.72 13.21
N ARG A 8 21.94 9.00 12.94
CA ARG A 8 22.35 9.68 11.70
C ARG A 8 22.13 8.81 10.47
N THR A 9 22.42 7.51 10.58
CA THR A 9 22.21 6.52 9.52
C THR A 9 20.73 6.40 9.16
N GLU A 10 19.88 6.22 10.16
CA GLU A 10 18.42 6.14 10.01
C GLU A 10 17.85 7.44 9.41
N GLN A 11 18.31 8.60 9.88
CA GLN A 11 17.89 9.90 9.36
C GLN A 11 18.27 10.09 7.89
N THR A 12 19.49 9.68 7.49
CA THR A 12 19.93 9.75 6.09
C THR A 12 19.10 8.85 5.20
N GLN A 13 18.81 7.63 5.65
CA GLN A 13 17.95 6.68 4.93
C GLN A 13 16.56 7.26 4.72
N GLN A 14 15.92 7.79 5.76
CA GLN A 14 14.59 8.40 5.67
C GLN A 14 14.58 9.64 4.75
N ALA A 15 15.63 10.47 4.79
CA ALA A 15 15.76 11.61 3.89
C ALA A 15 15.83 11.18 2.42
N LEU A 16 16.56 10.09 2.12
CA LEU A 16 16.64 9.51 0.77
C LEU A 16 15.31 8.96 0.30
N ILE A 17 14.59 8.19 1.15
CA ILE A 17 13.27 7.64 0.83
C ILE A 17 12.27 8.77 0.57
N ALA A 18 12.24 9.80 1.43
CA ALA A 18 11.32 10.92 1.28
C ALA A 18 11.58 11.75 0.01
N ALA A 19 12.85 12.00 -0.32
CA ALA A 19 13.24 12.70 -1.54
C ALA A 19 12.91 11.86 -2.80
N ALA A 20 13.23 10.58 -2.76
CA ALA A 20 12.92 9.65 -3.85
C ALA A 20 11.40 9.56 -4.10
N ARG A 21 10.59 9.41 -3.04
CA ARG A 21 9.14 9.40 -3.16
C ARG A 21 8.60 10.61 -3.92
N ARG A 22 8.99 11.82 -3.51
CA ARG A 22 8.57 13.05 -4.19
C ARG A 22 8.91 13.02 -5.67
N LEU A 23 10.15 12.67 -6.02
CA LEU A 23 10.61 12.66 -7.39
C LEU A 23 9.92 11.56 -8.22
N PHE A 24 9.64 10.39 -7.64
CA PHE A 24 8.89 9.34 -8.32
C PHE A 24 7.43 9.75 -8.54
N VAL A 25 6.81 10.46 -7.61
CA VAL A 25 5.47 11.03 -7.79
C VAL A 25 5.48 12.10 -8.89
N ASP A 26 6.48 12.99 -8.92
CA ASP A 26 6.52 14.09 -9.87
C ASP A 26 6.87 13.64 -11.30
N LYS A 27 7.90 12.80 -11.44
CA LYS A 27 8.51 12.45 -12.74
C LYS A 27 8.27 10.99 -13.17
N GLY A 28 7.88 10.11 -12.23
CA GLY A 28 7.88 8.66 -12.42
C GLY A 28 9.26 8.03 -12.17
N TYR A 29 9.25 6.69 -12.00
CA TYR A 29 10.49 5.94 -11.77
C TYR A 29 11.50 6.09 -12.90
N ALA A 30 11.06 5.96 -14.15
CA ALA A 30 11.96 5.97 -15.32
C ALA A 30 12.76 7.28 -15.42
N GLU A 31 12.08 8.42 -15.33
CA GLU A 31 12.66 9.76 -15.52
C GLU A 31 13.37 10.31 -14.28
N THR A 32 13.29 9.63 -13.13
CA THR A 32 13.99 10.05 -11.92
C THR A 32 15.43 9.57 -11.94
N ALA A 33 16.40 10.49 -11.96
CA ALA A 33 17.82 10.17 -11.91
C ALA A 33 18.37 10.16 -10.47
N THR A 34 19.30 9.25 -10.18
CA THR A 34 19.96 9.16 -8.86
C THR A 34 20.60 10.50 -8.39
N PRO A 35 21.26 11.30 -9.26
CA PRO A 35 21.78 12.61 -8.87
C PRO A 35 20.70 13.58 -8.36
N ASP A 36 19.49 13.54 -8.95
CA ASP A 36 18.37 14.39 -8.51
C ASP A 36 17.93 14.01 -7.09
N ILE A 37 17.86 12.70 -6.81
CA ILE A 37 17.51 12.20 -5.47
C ILE A 37 18.54 12.64 -4.43
N VAL A 38 19.81 12.46 -4.72
CA VAL A 38 20.92 12.85 -3.82
C VAL A 38 20.88 14.35 -3.52
N SER A 39 20.66 15.17 -4.55
CA SER A 39 20.52 16.63 -4.43
C SER A 39 19.31 17.01 -3.58
N ALA A 40 18.15 16.40 -3.85
CA ALA A 40 16.90 16.67 -3.14
C ALA A 40 16.93 16.22 -1.67
N ALA A 41 17.68 15.14 -1.36
CA ALA A 41 17.87 14.65 -0.01
C ALA A 41 18.95 15.43 0.78
N GLY A 42 19.74 16.27 0.12
CA GLY A 42 20.85 16.99 0.74
C GLY A 42 21.98 16.10 1.25
N VAL A 43 22.22 14.98 0.58
CA VAL A 43 23.24 13.98 0.96
C VAL A 43 24.26 13.78 -0.17
N THR A 44 25.33 13.03 0.11
CA THR A 44 26.30 12.67 -0.93
C THR A 44 25.89 11.42 -1.70
N ARG A 45 26.41 11.27 -2.93
CA ARG A 45 26.24 10.05 -3.73
C ARG A 45 26.76 8.80 -3.00
N GLY A 46 27.88 8.93 -2.27
CA GLY A 46 28.42 7.84 -1.44
C GLY A 46 27.47 7.42 -0.32
N ALA A 47 26.77 8.38 0.30
CA ALA A 47 25.76 8.08 1.32
C ALA A 47 24.57 7.30 0.74
N LEU A 48 24.11 7.62 -0.48
CA LEU A 48 23.05 6.85 -1.14
C LEU A 48 23.47 5.40 -1.33
N TYR A 49 24.63 5.14 -1.93
CA TYR A 49 25.11 3.78 -2.20
C TYR A 49 25.55 3.01 -0.95
N HIS A 50 25.74 3.72 0.17
CA HIS A 50 25.90 3.06 1.46
C HIS A 50 24.59 2.46 1.99
N HIS A 51 23.43 3.08 1.67
CA HIS A 51 22.10 2.65 2.12
C HIS A 51 21.36 1.77 1.12
N PHE A 52 21.55 2.02 -0.17
CA PHE A 52 20.80 1.38 -1.24
C PHE A 52 21.77 0.97 -2.36
N GLU A 53 21.71 -0.29 -2.76
CA GLU A 53 22.55 -0.85 -3.82
C GLU A 53 22.38 -0.08 -5.15
N ASP A 54 21.13 0.26 -5.48
CA ASP A 54 20.76 0.96 -6.70
C ASP A 54 19.45 1.75 -6.56
N LYS A 55 19.01 2.40 -7.64
CA LYS A 55 17.73 3.12 -7.70
C LYS A 55 16.52 2.19 -7.47
N ARG A 56 16.60 0.94 -7.91
CA ARG A 56 15.53 -0.04 -7.73
C ARG A 56 15.35 -0.46 -6.26
N ALA A 57 16.46 -0.66 -5.53
CA ALA A 57 16.44 -0.92 -4.10
C ALA A 57 15.84 0.25 -3.30
N LEU A 58 16.19 1.50 -3.67
CA LEU A 58 15.59 2.69 -3.09
C LEU A 58 14.09 2.81 -3.44
N PHE A 59 13.70 2.51 -4.67
CA PHE A 59 12.30 2.50 -5.08
C PHE A 59 11.51 1.47 -4.28
N ARG A 60 12.04 0.26 -4.13
CA ARG A 60 11.44 -0.79 -3.29
C ARG A 60 11.18 -0.29 -1.87
N ALA A 61 12.16 0.36 -1.24
CA ALA A 61 11.98 0.93 0.11
C ALA A 61 10.89 2.01 0.17
N VAL A 62 10.72 2.81 -0.90
CA VAL A 62 9.60 3.75 -1.02
C VAL A 62 8.27 3.01 -1.08
N ILE A 63 8.17 1.95 -1.89
CA ILE A 63 6.95 1.15 -2.04
C ILE A 63 6.59 0.44 -0.73
N GLU A 64 7.58 -0.17 -0.04
CA GLU A 64 7.39 -0.78 1.28
C GLU A 64 6.82 0.23 2.29
N GLN A 65 7.40 1.43 2.37
CA GLN A 65 6.92 2.46 3.29
C GLN A 65 5.52 2.98 2.94
N GLU A 66 5.18 3.09 1.66
CA GLU A 66 3.82 3.49 1.27
C GLU A 66 2.78 2.39 1.53
N ALA A 67 3.14 1.12 1.33
CA ALA A 67 2.28 -0.02 1.64
C ALA A 67 2.04 -0.16 3.15
N GLU A 68 3.08 0.00 3.97
CA GLU A 68 2.95 0.03 5.44
C GLU A 68 1.96 1.11 5.91
N LYS A 69 2.05 2.34 5.37
CA LYS A 69 1.11 3.42 5.70
C LYS A 69 -0.33 3.09 5.35
N VAL A 70 -0.56 2.41 4.23
CA VAL A 70 -1.91 1.96 3.84
C VAL A 70 -2.43 0.94 4.85
N ALA A 71 -1.61 -0.06 5.21
CA ALA A 71 -1.99 -1.07 6.19
C ALA A 71 -2.28 -0.47 7.58
N GLU A 72 -1.43 0.45 8.05
CA GLU A 72 -1.62 1.16 9.32
C GLU A 72 -2.95 1.94 9.35
N GLU A 73 -3.31 2.61 8.26
CA GLU A 73 -4.56 3.36 8.17
C GLU A 73 -5.78 2.44 8.17
N ILE A 74 -5.72 1.30 7.46
CA ILE A 74 -6.76 0.26 7.48
C ILE A 74 -6.93 -0.29 8.90
N GLU A 75 -5.84 -0.66 9.57
CA GLU A 75 -5.87 -1.25 10.90
C GLU A 75 -6.41 -0.27 11.95
N SER A 76 -5.95 0.96 11.90
CA SER A 76 -6.41 2.02 12.82
C SER A 76 -7.93 2.24 12.73
N ARG A 77 -8.48 2.29 11.51
CA ARG A 77 -9.93 2.51 11.30
C ARG A 77 -10.79 1.30 11.63
N SER A 78 -10.22 0.10 11.50
CA SER A 78 -10.94 -1.15 11.75
C SER A 78 -10.95 -1.55 13.22
N ALA A 79 -10.09 -0.97 14.06
CA ALA A 79 -9.87 -1.38 15.45
C ALA A 79 -11.12 -1.27 16.35
N ASP A 80 -11.93 -0.22 16.16
CA ASP A 80 -13.11 0.08 16.99
C ASP A 80 -14.43 -0.46 16.41
N ALA A 81 -14.37 -1.30 15.38
CA ALA A 81 -15.55 -1.81 14.69
C ALA A 81 -16.35 -2.79 15.57
N GLN A 82 -17.68 -2.69 15.51
CA GLN A 82 -18.60 -3.49 16.35
C GLN A 82 -18.83 -4.91 15.83
N SER A 83 -18.49 -5.18 14.58
CA SER A 83 -18.62 -6.50 13.95
C SER A 83 -17.51 -6.73 12.91
N PRO A 84 -17.20 -7.99 12.54
CA PRO A 84 -16.27 -8.29 11.45
C PRO A 84 -16.66 -7.63 10.12
N ARG A 85 -17.97 -7.53 9.84
CA ARG A 85 -18.48 -6.84 8.65
C ARG A 85 -18.18 -5.35 8.70
N ASP A 86 -18.44 -4.70 9.83
CA ASP A 86 -18.18 -3.28 10.00
C ASP A 86 -16.68 -2.98 9.93
N ALA A 87 -15.83 -3.88 10.48
CA ALA A 87 -14.38 -3.79 10.36
C ALA A 87 -13.92 -3.80 8.90
N LEU A 88 -14.45 -4.72 8.08
CA LEU A 88 -14.15 -4.78 6.65
C LEU A 88 -14.61 -3.53 5.89
N LEU A 89 -15.81 -3.01 6.17
CA LEU A 89 -16.30 -1.80 5.50
C LEU A 89 -15.53 -0.56 5.92
N SER A 90 -15.18 -0.44 7.21
CA SER A 90 -14.31 0.63 7.72
C SER A 90 -12.91 0.55 7.11
N GLY A 91 -12.35 -0.66 7.01
CA GLY A 91 -11.07 -0.91 6.36
C GLY A 91 -11.10 -0.58 4.86
N ALA A 92 -12.19 -0.91 4.16
CA ALA A 92 -12.40 -0.55 2.76
C ALA A 92 -12.41 0.96 2.54
N SER A 93 -13.13 1.68 3.40
CA SER A 93 -13.15 3.15 3.35
C SER A 93 -11.78 3.74 3.66
N ALA A 94 -11.06 3.20 4.67
CA ALA A 94 -9.70 3.62 5.02
C ALA A 94 -8.71 3.36 3.88
N TYR A 95 -8.81 2.21 3.19
CA TYR A 95 -8.00 1.91 2.01
C TYR A 95 -8.15 2.99 0.93
N PHE A 96 -9.40 3.38 0.59
CA PHE A 96 -9.60 4.43 -0.40
C PHE A 96 -9.13 5.82 0.06
N ASP A 97 -9.22 6.13 1.37
CA ASP A 97 -8.65 7.36 1.92
C ASP A 97 -7.12 7.35 1.82
N ALA A 98 -6.50 6.25 2.19
CA ALA A 98 -5.07 6.06 2.08
C ALA A 98 -4.58 6.19 0.63
N MET A 99 -5.27 5.52 -0.31
CA MET A 99 -4.91 5.54 -1.73
C MET A 99 -5.11 6.91 -2.40
N ALA A 100 -5.96 7.77 -1.84
CA ALA A 100 -6.15 9.15 -2.31
C ALA A 100 -4.95 10.08 -2.03
N ALA A 101 -3.96 9.64 -1.24
CA ALA A 101 -2.71 10.39 -1.08
C ALA A 101 -2.01 10.57 -2.43
N GLU A 102 -1.51 11.79 -2.68
CA GLU A 102 -0.94 12.19 -3.97
C GLU A 102 0.09 11.18 -4.51
N GLY A 103 -0.21 10.66 -5.71
CA GLY A 103 0.63 9.73 -6.47
C GLY A 103 0.73 8.32 -5.89
N ARG A 104 0.08 8.00 -4.77
CA ARG A 104 0.18 6.69 -4.12
C ARG A 104 -0.41 5.58 -4.98
N THR A 105 -1.59 5.78 -5.55
CA THR A 105 -2.22 4.82 -6.47
C THR A 105 -1.29 4.50 -7.64
N ARG A 106 -0.71 5.52 -8.28
CA ARG A 106 0.24 5.31 -9.37
C ARG A 106 1.49 4.54 -8.91
N LEU A 107 2.09 4.93 -7.78
CA LEU A 107 3.28 4.26 -7.25
C LEU A 107 3.03 2.79 -6.93
N LEU A 108 1.98 2.48 -6.15
CA LEU A 108 1.71 1.13 -5.66
C LEU A 108 1.11 0.23 -6.72
N LEU A 109 0.14 0.73 -7.52
CA LEU A 109 -0.66 -0.12 -8.40
C LEU A 109 -0.21 -0.12 -9.87
N LEU A 110 0.60 0.86 -10.31
CA LEU A 110 1.06 0.93 -11.69
C LEU A 110 2.58 0.80 -11.81
N GLU A 111 3.36 1.61 -11.08
CA GLU A 111 4.82 1.61 -11.20
C GLU A 111 5.48 0.44 -10.45
N ALA A 112 5.01 0.10 -9.24
CA ALA A 112 5.59 -0.99 -8.48
C ALA A 112 5.50 -2.34 -9.21
N PRO A 113 4.35 -2.76 -9.78
CA PRO A 113 4.30 -3.98 -10.58
C PRO A 113 5.22 -3.95 -11.81
N ALA A 114 5.33 -2.79 -12.47
CA ALA A 114 6.17 -2.64 -13.67
C ALA A 114 7.68 -2.71 -13.36
N VAL A 115 8.12 -2.18 -12.20
CA VAL A 115 9.54 -2.07 -11.82
C VAL A 115 9.99 -3.27 -10.99
N LEU A 116 9.17 -3.70 -10.02
CA LEU A 116 9.51 -4.73 -9.03
C LEU A 116 8.96 -6.11 -9.40
N GLY A 117 7.94 -6.19 -10.27
CA GLY A 117 7.33 -7.47 -10.65
C GLY A 117 6.75 -8.22 -9.44
N VAL A 118 7.17 -9.47 -9.25
CA VAL A 118 6.68 -10.34 -8.16
C VAL A 118 6.94 -9.80 -6.75
N GLU A 119 7.96 -8.96 -6.59
CA GLU A 119 8.26 -8.33 -5.29
C GLU A 119 7.15 -7.35 -4.88
N ALA A 120 6.56 -6.61 -5.83
CA ALA A 120 5.42 -5.73 -5.55
C ALA A 120 4.23 -6.52 -4.97
N SER A 121 3.91 -7.69 -5.55
CA SER A 121 2.86 -8.56 -5.03
C SER A 121 3.19 -9.17 -3.66
N ALA A 122 4.48 -9.37 -3.34
CA ALA A 122 4.89 -9.82 -2.01
C ALA A 122 4.68 -8.72 -0.96
N ILE A 123 5.05 -7.48 -1.30
CA ILE A 123 4.85 -6.31 -0.42
C ILE A 123 3.36 -6.12 -0.13
N ASP A 124 2.49 -6.19 -1.13
CA ASP A 124 1.04 -6.04 -0.95
C ASP A 124 0.47 -7.15 -0.04
N ARG A 125 0.87 -8.41 -0.26
CA ARG A 125 0.45 -9.55 0.59
C ARG A 125 0.83 -9.41 2.05
N GLU A 126 1.94 -8.79 2.35
CA GLU A 126 2.43 -8.58 3.72
C GLU A 126 1.77 -7.36 4.39
N ASN A 127 1.03 -6.55 3.64
CA ASN A 127 0.42 -5.29 4.09
C ASN A 127 -1.11 -5.29 3.91
N ALA A 128 -1.63 -4.60 2.91
CA ALA A 128 -3.08 -4.40 2.73
C ALA A 128 -3.84 -5.72 2.50
N GLU A 129 -3.29 -6.65 1.71
CA GLU A 129 -3.92 -7.96 1.47
C GLU A 129 -4.00 -8.80 2.77
N GLU A 130 -3.00 -8.72 3.66
CA GLU A 130 -3.04 -9.42 4.95
C GLU A 130 -4.13 -8.85 5.87
N SER A 131 -4.30 -7.52 5.91
CA SER A 131 -5.37 -6.88 6.67
C SER A 131 -6.75 -7.31 6.15
N LEU A 132 -6.93 -7.37 4.83
CA LEU A 132 -8.14 -7.90 4.19
C LEU A 132 -8.36 -9.39 4.55
N ARG A 133 -7.32 -10.22 4.48
CA ARG A 133 -7.39 -11.64 4.82
C ARG A 133 -7.87 -11.89 6.24
N ARG A 134 -7.34 -11.12 7.21
CA ARG A 134 -7.76 -11.20 8.62
C ARG A 134 -9.23 -10.81 8.80
N GLY A 135 -9.66 -9.73 8.15
CA GLY A 135 -11.06 -9.31 8.17
C GLY A 135 -12.01 -10.35 7.57
N LEU A 136 -11.64 -10.92 6.41
CA LEU A 136 -12.41 -11.97 5.76
C LEU A 136 -12.47 -13.26 6.59
N ALA A 137 -11.36 -13.66 7.22
CA ALA A 137 -11.34 -14.84 8.10
C ALA A 137 -12.30 -14.68 9.29
N ALA A 138 -12.38 -13.48 9.86
CA ALA A 138 -13.31 -13.18 10.95
C ALA A 138 -14.78 -13.15 10.49
N MET A 139 -15.05 -12.62 9.30
CA MET A 139 -16.41 -12.52 8.75
C MET A 139 -16.90 -13.85 8.16
N LEU A 140 -16.02 -14.67 7.59
CA LEU A 140 -16.32 -15.88 6.82
C LEU A 140 -15.57 -17.10 7.41
N PRO A 141 -15.88 -17.52 8.65
CA PRO A 141 -15.15 -18.63 9.31
C PRO A 141 -15.31 -19.96 8.58
N ALA A 142 -16.35 -20.12 7.76
CA ALA A 142 -16.60 -21.30 6.94
C ALA A 142 -15.85 -21.30 5.59
N ALA A 143 -15.14 -20.23 5.23
CA ALA A 143 -14.47 -20.13 3.92
C ALA A 143 -13.38 -21.19 3.70
N GLY A 144 -12.73 -21.66 4.77
CA GLY A 144 -11.74 -22.75 4.67
C GLY A 144 -10.68 -22.50 3.60
N ALA A 145 -10.52 -23.45 2.68
CA ALA A 145 -9.55 -23.37 1.59
C ALA A 145 -9.85 -22.25 0.55
N GLN A 146 -11.05 -21.68 0.54
CA GLN A 146 -11.42 -20.60 -0.36
C GLN A 146 -10.93 -19.23 0.13
N LEU A 147 -10.54 -19.10 1.40
CA LEU A 147 -10.15 -17.81 1.98
C LEU A 147 -9.01 -17.14 1.20
N GLY A 148 -7.97 -17.86 0.86
CA GLY A 148 -6.83 -17.31 0.10
C GLY A 148 -7.26 -16.78 -1.28
N PRO A 149 -7.89 -17.60 -2.15
CA PRO A 149 -8.40 -17.15 -3.45
C PRO A 149 -9.39 -15.98 -3.34
N LEU A 150 -10.30 -15.98 -2.35
CA LEU A 150 -11.23 -14.87 -2.12
C LEU A 150 -10.51 -13.59 -1.72
N THR A 151 -9.48 -13.69 -0.87
CA THR A 151 -8.67 -12.53 -0.48
C THR A 151 -8.01 -11.91 -1.69
N SER A 152 -7.29 -12.69 -2.50
CA SER A 152 -6.60 -12.18 -3.69
C SER A 152 -7.55 -11.58 -4.73
N LEU A 153 -8.72 -12.18 -4.95
CA LEU A 153 -9.71 -11.63 -5.87
C LEU A 153 -10.31 -10.32 -5.37
N LEU A 154 -10.59 -10.21 -4.07
CA LEU A 154 -11.11 -8.99 -3.49
C LEU A 154 -10.04 -7.91 -3.43
N SER A 155 -8.78 -8.23 -3.10
CA SER A 155 -7.66 -7.29 -3.16
C SER A 155 -7.55 -6.68 -4.57
N ALA A 156 -7.55 -7.50 -5.62
CA ALA A 156 -7.54 -7.01 -6.99
C ALA A 156 -8.76 -6.14 -7.34
N ALA A 157 -9.93 -6.41 -6.76
CA ALA A 157 -11.12 -5.58 -6.94
C ALA A 157 -10.97 -4.22 -6.25
N PHE A 158 -10.36 -4.16 -5.06
CA PHE A 158 -10.04 -2.91 -4.36
C PHE A 158 -9.04 -2.08 -5.16
N ASP A 159 -7.97 -2.69 -5.67
CA ASP A 159 -6.97 -2.02 -6.49
C ASP A 159 -7.59 -1.40 -7.75
N ARG A 160 -8.43 -2.19 -8.43
CA ARG A 160 -9.15 -1.69 -9.60
C ARG A 160 -10.06 -0.53 -9.25
N ALA A 161 -10.80 -0.61 -8.14
CA ALA A 161 -11.65 0.48 -7.66
C ALA A 161 -10.84 1.74 -7.33
N ALA A 162 -9.69 1.62 -6.67
CA ALA A 162 -8.80 2.75 -6.36
C ALA A 162 -8.33 3.48 -7.63
N ILE A 163 -7.92 2.73 -8.66
CA ILE A 163 -7.53 3.28 -9.96
C ILE A 163 -8.70 4.03 -10.62
N GLU A 164 -9.89 3.44 -10.62
CA GLU A 164 -11.07 4.07 -11.22
C GLU A 164 -11.49 5.33 -10.46
N ILE A 165 -11.40 5.33 -9.13
CA ILE A 165 -11.70 6.51 -8.29
C ILE A 165 -10.70 7.63 -8.59
N GLU A 166 -9.39 7.35 -8.71
CA GLU A 166 -8.37 8.33 -9.08
C GLU A 166 -8.67 8.96 -10.46
N GLN A 167 -9.25 8.18 -11.39
CA GLN A 167 -9.65 8.62 -12.72
C GLN A 167 -11.01 9.36 -12.77
N GLY A 168 -11.61 9.65 -11.62
CA GLY A 168 -12.86 10.40 -11.52
C GLY A 168 -14.10 9.55 -11.26
N GLY A 169 -13.96 8.26 -11.00
CA GLY A 169 -15.04 7.38 -10.59
C GLY A 169 -15.66 7.81 -9.25
N VAL A 170 -16.96 7.55 -9.09
CA VAL A 170 -17.68 7.93 -7.87
C VAL A 170 -17.40 6.93 -6.75
N ARG A 171 -16.59 7.30 -5.79
CA ARG A 171 -16.15 6.44 -4.66
C ARG A 171 -17.31 5.68 -3.98
N LYS A 172 -18.43 6.37 -3.70
CA LYS A 172 -19.60 5.76 -3.05
C LYS A 172 -20.21 4.59 -3.83
N ASP A 173 -20.04 4.57 -5.15
CA ASP A 173 -20.55 3.48 -5.98
C ASP A 173 -19.68 2.22 -5.81
N TYR A 174 -18.36 2.38 -5.71
CA TYR A 174 -17.45 1.28 -5.43
C TYR A 174 -17.60 0.76 -4.00
N GLU A 175 -17.73 1.64 -3.00
CA GLU A 175 -18.00 1.24 -1.62
C GLU A 175 -19.30 0.41 -1.51
N ARG A 176 -20.37 0.82 -2.19
CA ARG A 176 -21.63 0.06 -2.25
C ARG A 176 -21.49 -1.28 -2.96
N ALA A 177 -20.77 -1.33 -4.06
CA ALA A 177 -20.52 -2.55 -4.80
C ALA A 177 -19.72 -3.57 -3.95
N ILE A 178 -18.68 -3.11 -3.27
CA ILE A 178 -17.88 -3.95 -2.37
C ILE A 178 -18.72 -4.46 -1.19
N ALA A 179 -19.54 -3.61 -0.57
CA ALA A 179 -20.46 -4.03 0.49
C ALA A 179 -21.41 -5.14 0.00
N SER A 180 -21.97 -4.98 -1.20
CA SER A 180 -22.85 -6.00 -1.81
C SER A 180 -22.13 -7.32 -2.09
N LEU A 181 -20.87 -7.28 -2.53
CA LEU A 181 -20.03 -8.47 -2.74
C LEU A 181 -19.77 -9.19 -1.41
N LEU A 182 -19.39 -8.46 -0.36
CA LEU A 182 -19.12 -9.01 0.97
C LEU A 182 -20.37 -9.65 1.57
N ASP A 183 -21.53 -8.98 1.48
CA ASP A 183 -22.82 -9.50 1.97
C ASP A 183 -23.24 -10.77 1.21
N GLY A 184 -23.10 -10.78 -0.12
CA GLY A 184 -23.39 -11.94 -0.95
C GLY A 184 -22.51 -13.15 -0.64
N LEU A 185 -21.21 -12.93 -0.38
CA LEU A 185 -20.29 -13.98 0.05
C LEU A 185 -20.69 -14.56 1.43
N ALA A 186 -21.02 -13.68 2.39
CA ALA A 186 -21.45 -14.11 3.71
C ALA A 186 -22.74 -14.94 3.66
N ASP A 187 -23.70 -14.55 2.86
CA ASP A 187 -24.98 -15.27 2.70
C ASP A 187 -24.80 -16.62 2.00
N HIS A 188 -23.88 -16.69 1.03
CA HIS A 188 -23.59 -17.94 0.32
C HIS A 188 -22.89 -18.97 1.22
N LEU A 189 -21.93 -18.56 2.03
CA LEU A 189 -21.12 -19.45 2.88
C LEU A 189 -21.82 -19.84 4.21
N ARG A 190 -22.96 -19.22 4.56
CA ARG A 190 -23.80 -19.62 5.68
C ARG A 190 -24.79 -20.74 5.36
N ARG A 191 -25.01 -21.04 4.08
CA ARG A 191 -25.92 -22.10 3.59
C ARG A 191 -25.19 -23.42 3.49
#